data_381cb7b0447c1be2f987b18e070a324b
#
_entry.id   381cb7b0447c1be2f987b18e070a324b
#
_cell.length_a   1.000
_cell.length_b   1.000
_cell.length_c   1.000
_cell.angle_alpha   90.00
_cell.angle_beta   90.00
_cell.angle_gamma   90.00
#
_symmetry.space_group_name_H-M   'P 1'
#
loop_
_entity.id
_entity.type
_entity.pdbx_description
1 polymer ?
#
loop_
_entity_poly.entity_id
_entity_poly.type
_entity_poly.pdbx_seq_one_letter_code
_entity_poly.pdbx_strand_id
1 'polypeptide(L)'
;MNRIYRVIWNCTLQVFQACSELTRRVGKTSTVNLRKSSGLTTKFSRLTLGVLLALSGSACGASLEVDNGQITNINTDIAYDAYLVGWYGTGVLNILAGGNASLTTITTSVIGANEDSEGTVNVLGGTWRLYDSGNNARPLNVGQSGTGTLNIKQKGHVDGGYLRIGSSTGGVGTVNVEGEYSV
;
A
#
# COMPACT_ATOMS: atom_id res chain seq x y z
N MET A 1 -29.48 12.57 -34.39
CA MET A 1 -28.32 11.78 -33.93
C MET A 1 -28.25 11.87 -32.39
N ASN A 2 -28.52 10.75 -31.71
CA ASN A 2 -28.42 10.72 -30.25
C ASN A 2 -26.92 10.59 -29.87
N ARG A 3 -26.39 11.59 -29.18
CA ARG A 3 -25.03 11.52 -28.65
C ARG A 3 -25.08 10.89 -27.28
N ILE A 4 -24.51 9.71 -27.15
CA ILE A 4 -24.38 9.02 -25.87
C ILE A 4 -23.11 9.52 -25.19
N TYR A 5 -23.24 10.02 -23.97
CA TYR A 5 -22.13 10.48 -23.14
C TYR A 5 -22.04 9.56 -21.92
N ARG A 6 -20.83 9.16 -21.59
CA ARG A 6 -20.55 8.50 -20.32
C ARG A 6 -19.98 9.52 -19.34
N VAL A 7 -20.58 9.61 -18.17
CA VAL A 7 -20.07 10.47 -17.11
C VAL A 7 -19.10 9.64 -16.27
N ILE A 8 -17.87 10.10 -16.16
CA ILE A 8 -16.84 9.49 -15.32
C ILE A 8 -16.39 10.49 -14.26
N TRP A 9 -16.13 9.99 -13.06
CA TRP A 9 -15.56 10.79 -11.99
C TRP A 9 -14.07 11.01 -12.24
N ASN A 10 -13.65 12.27 -12.32
CA ASN A 10 -12.23 12.63 -12.36
C ASN A 10 -11.76 12.93 -10.95
N CYS A 11 -11.02 11.99 -10.36
CA CYS A 11 -10.55 12.09 -8.99
C CYS A 11 -9.44 13.15 -8.81
N THR A 12 -8.69 13.48 -9.86
CA THR A 12 -7.66 14.53 -9.81
C THR A 12 -8.26 15.92 -9.72
N LEU A 13 -9.38 16.13 -10.42
CA LEU A 13 -10.07 17.42 -10.44
C LEU A 13 -11.29 17.48 -9.50
N GLN A 14 -11.66 16.34 -8.88
CA GLN A 14 -12.82 16.17 -8.03
C GLN A 14 -14.15 16.63 -8.69
N VAL A 15 -14.28 16.38 -9.99
CA VAL A 15 -15.46 16.73 -10.77
C VAL A 15 -15.93 15.58 -11.64
N PHE A 16 -17.21 15.54 -11.96
CA PHE A 16 -17.73 14.63 -12.97
C PHE A 16 -17.45 15.19 -14.36
N GLN A 17 -16.84 14.40 -15.23
CA GLN A 17 -16.58 14.74 -16.62
C GLN A 17 -17.42 13.87 -17.54
N ALA A 18 -18.07 14.50 -18.51
CA ALA A 18 -18.77 13.82 -19.59
C ALA A 18 -17.77 13.49 -20.70
N CYS A 19 -17.57 12.21 -20.96
CA CYS A 19 -16.73 11.74 -22.06
C CYS A 19 -17.63 11.24 -23.20
N SER A 20 -17.32 11.65 -24.42
CA SER A 20 -17.99 11.13 -25.62
C SER A 20 -17.52 9.68 -25.85
N GLU A 21 -18.45 8.78 -26.15
CA GLU A 21 -18.12 7.37 -26.46
C GLU A 21 -17.33 7.20 -27.76
N LEU A 22 -17.13 8.27 -28.51
CA LEU A 22 -16.33 8.28 -29.76
C LEU A 22 -14.81 8.38 -29.52
N THR A 23 -14.32 8.45 -28.29
CA THR A 23 -12.90 8.29 -28.02
C THR A 23 -12.52 6.83 -28.24
N ARG A 24 -12.10 6.51 -29.47
CA ARG A 24 -11.49 5.21 -29.78
C ARG A 24 -10.37 4.96 -28.80
N ARG A 25 -10.46 3.86 -28.07
CA ARG A 25 -9.31 3.26 -27.39
C ARG A 25 -8.21 3.03 -28.41
N VAL A 26 -7.23 3.92 -28.49
CA VAL A 26 -5.96 3.63 -29.15
C VAL A 26 -5.11 2.85 -28.16
N GLY A 27 -5.52 1.60 -27.92
CA GLY A 27 -4.69 0.61 -27.29
C GLY A 27 -3.91 -0.10 -28.39
N LYS A 28 -2.75 0.41 -28.76
CA LYS A 28 -1.77 -0.40 -29.48
C LYS A 28 -1.20 -1.41 -28.46
N THR A 29 -1.75 -2.60 -28.45
CA THR A 29 -1.02 -3.77 -27.98
C THR A 29 0.14 -4.00 -28.94
N SER A 30 1.31 -3.49 -28.62
CA SER A 30 2.55 -3.95 -29.23
C SER A 30 2.82 -5.35 -28.68
N THR A 31 2.45 -6.38 -29.44
CA THR A 31 2.95 -7.73 -29.26
C THR A 31 4.44 -7.72 -29.51
N VAL A 32 5.21 -7.70 -28.43
CA VAL A 32 6.65 -7.96 -28.51
C VAL A 32 6.82 -9.45 -28.77
N ASN A 33 7.10 -9.82 -30.01
CA ASN A 33 7.56 -11.15 -30.34
C ASN A 33 8.95 -11.36 -29.74
N LEU A 34 9.02 -11.95 -28.56
CA LEU A 34 10.26 -12.46 -28.00
C LEU A 34 10.72 -13.66 -28.83
N ARG A 35 11.65 -13.41 -29.74
CA ARG A 35 12.44 -14.48 -30.36
C ARG A 35 13.18 -15.21 -29.24
N LYS A 36 12.92 -16.51 -29.15
CA LYS A 36 13.62 -17.46 -28.32
C LYS A 36 15.12 -17.42 -28.68
N SER A 37 15.92 -16.71 -27.90
CA SER A 37 17.37 -16.83 -27.95
C SER A 37 17.76 -17.92 -26.93
N SER A 38 18.26 -19.02 -27.45
CA SER A 38 18.82 -20.11 -26.68
C SER A 38 20.16 -19.68 -26.07
N GLY A 39 20.26 -19.85 -24.74
CA GLY A 39 21.53 -20.03 -24.07
C GLY A 39 22.17 -18.77 -23.52
N LEU A 40 21.81 -18.40 -22.31
CA LEU A 40 22.77 -17.87 -21.33
C LEU A 40 22.22 -18.14 -19.92
N THR A 41 22.77 -19.14 -19.26
CA THR A 41 22.58 -19.36 -17.83
C THR A 41 23.41 -18.33 -17.08
N THR A 42 22.88 -17.15 -16.88
CA THR A 42 23.42 -16.19 -15.90
C THR A 42 22.76 -16.46 -14.56
N LYS A 43 23.56 -16.90 -13.59
CA LYS A 43 23.16 -16.92 -12.18
C LYS A 43 22.85 -15.48 -11.76
N PHE A 44 21.59 -15.13 -11.71
CA PHE A 44 21.17 -13.84 -11.12
C PHE A 44 21.40 -13.93 -9.61
N SER A 45 22.51 -13.33 -9.18
CA SER A 45 22.69 -12.87 -7.81
C SER A 45 21.45 -12.04 -7.44
N ARG A 46 20.88 -12.31 -6.26
CA ARG A 46 19.74 -11.57 -5.71
C ARG A 46 20.10 -10.09 -5.57
N LEU A 47 19.88 -9.34 -6.64
CA LEU A 47 19.92 -7.90 -6.59
C LEU A 47 18.55 -7.46 -6.04
N THR A 48 18.53 -7.00 -4.79
CA THR A 48 17.41 -6.29 -4.20
C THR A 48 17.21 -5.00 -5.01
N LEU A 49 16.35 -5.06 -6.00
CA LEU A 49 15.93 -3.88 -6.75
C LEU A 49 14.98 -3.09 -5.85
N GLY A 50 15.53 -2.14 -5.11
CA GLY A 50 14.76 -1.12 -4.44
C GLY A 50 14.05 -0.29 -5.50
N VAL A 51 12.79 -0.56 -5.75
CA VAL A 51 11.96 0.29 -6.60
C VAL A 51 11.66 1.56 -5.82
N LEU A 52 12.44 2.59 -6.10
CA LEU A 52 12.16 3.96 -5.67
C LEU A 52 10.99 4.47 -6.52
N LEU A 53 9.76 4.22 -6.09
CA LEU A 53 8.58 4.82 -6.68
C LEU A 53 8.37 6.21 -6.07
N ALA A 54 9.07 7.21 -6.60
CA ALA A 54 8.70 8.60 -6.41
C ALA A 54 7.54 8.93 -7.37
N LEU A 55 6.32 8.50 -7.05
CA LEU A 55 5.11 9.04 -7.66
C LEU A 55 4.50 10.04 -6.68
N SER A 56 4.82 11.32 -6.88
CA SER A 56 4.02 12.42 -6.37
C SER A 56 2.71 12.49 -7.17
N GLY A 57 1.75 11.69 -6.80
CA GLY A 57 0.41 11.69 -7.35
C GLY A 57 -0.50 11.00 -6.37
N SER A 58 -1.51 11.70 -5.87
CA SER A 58 -2.58 11.11 -5.08
C SER A 58 -3.21 9.99 -5.91
N ALA A 59 -2.84 8.74 -5.64
CA ALA A 59 -3.48 7.58 -6.25
C ALA A 59 -4.89 7.48 -5.67
N CYS A 60 -5.87 8.01 -6.41
CA CYS A 60 -7.26 7.90 -6.03
C CYS A 60 -7.72 6.46 -6.29
N GLY A 61 -8.09 5.73 -5.27
CA GLY A 61 -8.70 4.41 -5.39
C GLY A 61 -7.74 3.22 -5.47
N ALA A 62 -6.50 3.34 -5.03
CA ALA A 62 -5.55 2.23 -4.98
C ALA A 62 -5.12 1.90 -3.55
N SER A 63 -5.10 0.63 -3.20
CA SER A 63 -4.44 0.14 -1.98
C SER A 63 -2.96 -0.11 -2.24
N LEU A 64 -2.12 0.16 -1.26
CA LEU A 64 -0.73 -0.27 -1.29
C LEU A 64 -0.68 -1.72 -0.78
N GLU A 65 -0.37 -2.63 -1.68
CA GLU A 65 -0.13 -4.03 -1.35
C GLU A 65 1.39 -4.30 -1.34
N VAL A 66 1.90 -4.77 -0.21
CA VAL A 66 3.31 -5.14 -0.02
C VAL A 66 3.34 -6.61 0.35
N ASP A 67 3.67 -7.45 -0.62
CA ASP A 67 3.53 -8.90 -0.53
C ASP A 67 4.66 -9.64 -1.28
N ASN A 68 4.66 -10.97 -1.28
CA ASN A 68 5.59 -11.80 -2.05
C ASN A 68 7.08 -11.48 -1.82
N GLY A 69 7.47 -11.18 -0.59
CA GLY A 69 8.83 -10.84 -0.21
C GLY A 69 9.23 -9.39 -0.54
N GLN A 70 8.28 -8.55 -0.91
CA GLN A 70 8.56 -7.14 -1.21
C GLN A 70 8.91 -6.35 0.05
N ILE A 71 9.83 -5.38 -0.15
CA ILE A 71 10.17 -4.36 0.84
C ILE A 71 9.89 -3.01 0.21
N THR A 72 8.99 -2.24 0.80
CA THR A 72 8.61 -0.90 0.34
C THR A 72 9.02 0.15 1.36
N ASN A 73 9.61 1.26 0.90
CA ASN A 73 10.00 2.38 1.75
C ASN A 73 9.19 3.63 1.40
N ILE A 74 8.62 4.27 2.42
CA ILE A 74 7.92 5.56 2.32
C ILE A 74 8.78 6.60 3.04
N ASN A 75 9.28 7.59 2.31
CA ASN A 75 10.09 8.70 2.80
C ASN A 75 9.56 10.06 2.35
N THR A 76 8.36 10.10 1.77
CA THR A 76 7.63 11.29 1.32
C THR A 76 6.16 11.15 1.68
N ASP A 77 5.38 12.20 1.49
CA ASP A 77 3.93 12.15 1.69
C ASP A 77 3.26 11.28 0.62
N ILE A 78 2.48 10.31 1.07
CA ILE A 78 1.73 9.41 0.20
C ILE A 78 0.40 9.03 0.84
N ALA A 79 -0.63 8.83 0.01
CA ALA A 79 -1.95 8.43 0.46
C ALA A 79 -2.48 7.27 -0.38
N TYR A 80 -3.04 6.27 0.29
CA TYR A 80 -3.67 5.10 -0.31
C TYR A 80 -5.02 4.82 0.33
N ASP A 81 -5.84 4.01 -0.31
CA ASP A 81 -7.13 3.58 0.25
C ASP A 81 -6.96 2.65 1.44
N ALA A 82 -5.97 1.77 1.36
CA ALA A 82 -5.57 0.87 2.45
C ALA A 82 -4.08 0.51 2.31
N TYR A 83 -3.49 0.09 3.40
CA TYR A 83 -2.17 -0.53 3.46
C TYR A 83 -2.35 -2.01 3.79
N LEU A 84 -1.96 -2.88 2.87
CA LEU A 84 -2.07 -4.33 2.96
C LEU A 84 -0.66 -4.92 2.94
N VAL A 85 -0.15 -5.31 4.10
CA VAL A 85 1.23 -5.79 4.25
C VAL A 85 1.22 -7.24 4.68
N GLY A 86 1.76 -8.13 3.84
CA GLY A 86 1.62 -9.57 4.01
C GLY A 86 0.15 -9.99 3.85
N TRP A 87 -0.41 -9.79 2.64
CA TRP A 87 -1.80 -10.16 2.37
C TRP A 87 -1.95 -11.66 2.14
N TYR A 88 -1.14 -12.23 1.23
CA TYR A 88 -1.08 -13.66 0.95
C TYR A 88 0.29 -14.30 1.20
N GLY A 89 1.33 -13.51 1.35
CA GLY A 89 2.70 -13.96 1.52
C GLY A 89 3.45 -13.13 2.56
N THR A 90 4.71 -12.82 2.28
CA THR A 90 5.54 -12.00 3.17
C THR A 90 5.71 -10.58 2.62
N GLY A 91 5.62 -9.57 3.47
CA GLY A 91 5.82 -8.18 3.07
C GLY A 91 6.39 -7.31 4.18
N VAL A 92 7.21 -6.33 3.81
CA VAL A 92 7.78 -5.35 4.75
C VAL A 92 7.55 -3.93 4.25
N LEU A 93 6.89 -3.11 5.05
CA LEU A 93 6.69 -1.69 4.79
C LEU A 93 7.51 -0.88 5.81
N ASN A 94 8.35 0.02 5.33
CA ASN A 94 9.09 0.95 6.17
C ASN A 94 8.58 2.38 5.93
N ILE A 95 8.15 3.06 6.97
CA ILE A 95 7.79 4.48 6.96
C ILE A 95 8.92 5.22 7.65
N LEU A 96 9.75 5.87 6.85
CA LEU A 96 11.02 6.46 7.28
C LEU A 96 10.83 7.93 7.68
N ALA A 97 11.83 8.50 8.29
CA ALA A 97 11.85 9.94 8.62
C ALA A 97 11.56 10.79 7.37
N GLY A 98 10.63 11.74 7.51
CA GLY A 98 10.10 12.55 6.41
C GLY A 98 8.97 11.91 5.62
N GLY A 99 8.69 10.62 5.82
CA GLY A 99 7.53 9.94 5.23
C GLY A 99 6.27 10.17 6.05
N ASN A 100 5.17 10.48 5.36
CA ASN A 100 3.85 10.58 5.95
C ASN A 100 2.88 9.73 5.11
N ALA A 101 2.53 8.56 5.64
CA ALA A 101 1.57 7.66 5.04
C ALA A 101 0.16 7.95 5.57
N SER A 102 -0.82 8.15 4.70
CA SER A 102 -2.19 8.46 5.09
C SER A 102 -3.22 7.66 4.30
N LEU A 103 -4.47 7.66 4.76
CA LEU A 103 -5.58 7.00 4.07
C LEU A 103 -6.42 8.00 3.27
N THR A 104 -7.04 7.52 2.18
CA THR A 104 -7.98 8.29 1.36
C THR A 104 -9.43 7.86 1.56
N THR A 105 -9.66 6.64 2.00
CA THR A 105 -11.01 6.06 2.11
C THR A 105 -11.27 5.39 3.46
N ILE A 106 -12.47 4.84 3.59
CA ILE A 106 -13.01 4.22 4.80
C ILE A 106 -12.52 2.78 5.04
N THR A 107 -11.53 2.31 4.32
CA THR A 107 -11.04 0.93 4.42
C THR A 107 -10.16 0.70 5.65
N THR A 108 -10.00 -0.57 6.02
CA THR A 108 -9.13 -1.02 7.11
C THR A 108 -7.75 -1.38 6.55
N SER A 109 -6.69 -0.92 7.19
CA SER A 109 -5.33 -1.39 6.90
C SER A 109 -5.03 -2.68 7.69
N VAL A 110 -4.28 -3.59 7.07
CA VAL A 110 -4.02 -4.92 7.63
C VAL A 110 -2.55 -5.29 7.50
N ILE A 111 -1.99 -5.85 8.55
CA ILE A 111 -0.64 -6.44 8.61
C ILE A 111 -0.80 -7.92 8.96
N GLY A 112 -0.41 -8.85 8.06
CA GLY A 112 -0.61 -10.29 8.24
C GLY A 112 -2.08 -10.68 8.12
N ALA A 113 -2.63 -10.68 6.90
CA ALA A 113 -4.07 -10.75 6.66
C ALA A 113 -4.62 -12.17 6.67
N ASN A 114 -4.02 -13.06 5.88
CA ASN A 114 -4.50 -14.42 5.67
C ASN A 114 -3.63 -15.44 6.40
N GLU A 115 -4.13 -16.65 6.53
CA GLU A 115 -3.39 -17.79 7.06
C GLU A 115 -2.06 -17.95 6.31
N ASP A 116 -0.99 -18.26 7.02
CA ASP A 116 0.39 -18.38 6.51
C ASP A 116 1.01 -17.07 5.97
N SER A 117 0.30 -15.95 6.00
CA SER A 117 0.89 -14.67 5.62
C SER A 117 1.70 -14.03 6.76
N GLU A 118 2.73 -13.26 6.40
CA GLU A 118 3.57 -12.54 7.35
C GLU A 118 3.79 -11.09 6.90
N GLY A 119 3.27 -10.16 7.66
CA GLY A 119 3.43 -8.73 7.41
C GLY A 119 4.27 -8.05 8.48
N THR A 120 5.16 -7.16 8.08
CA THR A 120 5.90 -6.29 9.01
C THR A 120 5.82 -4.84 8.57
N VAL A 121 5.40 -3.97 9.48
CA VAL A 121 5.47 -2.53 9.28
C VAL A 121 6.43 -1.92 10.30
N ASN A 122 7.41 -1.15 9.81
CA ASN A 122 8.35 -0.41 10.62
C ASN A 122 8.12 1.09 10.43
N VAL A 123 7.72 1.80 11.48
CA VAL A 123 7.59 3.26 11.50
C VAL A 123 8.84 3.81 12.18
N LEU A 124 9.79 4.29 11.35
CA LEU A 124 11.13 4.69 11.76
C LEU A 124 11.30 6.21 11.60
N GLY A 125 10.78 6.97 12.54
CA GLY A 125 10.81 8.43 12.50
C GLY A 125 9.84 9.08 11.52
N GLY A 126 9.03 8.29 10.82
CA GLY A 126 7.95 8.76 9.96
C GLY A 126 6.60 8.78 10.69
N THR A 127 5.55 9.15 9.97
CA THR A 127 4.17 9.20 10.49
C THR A 127 3.24 8.30 9.67
N TRP A 128 2.44 7.50 10.35
CA TRP A 128 1.37 6.73 9.73
C TRP A 128 0.01 7.19 10.26
N ARG A 129 -0.71 7.95 9.44
CA ARG A 129 -2.03 8.48 9.79
C ARG A 129 -3.14 7.60 9.22
N LEU A 130 -3.89 6.97 10.10
CA LEU A 130 -5.01 6.09 9.77
C LEU A 130 -6.34 6.86 9.87
N TYR A 131 -6.42 7.98 9.17
CA TYR A 131 -7.62 8.80 9.02
C TYR A 131 -8.00 8.88 7.56
N ASP A 132 -9.29 8.73 7.27
CA ASP A 132 -9.81 8.94 5.92
C ASP A 132 -9.87 10.43 5.54
N SER A 133 -10.28 10.72 4.31
CA SER A 133 -10.42 12.10 3.80
C SER A 133 -11.45 12.93 4.56
N GLY A 134 -12.39 12.28 5.26
CA GLY A 134 -13.36 12.93 6.16
C GLY A 134 -12.83 13.14 7.59
N ASN A 135 -11.54 12.89 7.83
CA ASN A 135 -10.89 12.91 9.16
C ASN A 135 -11.52 11.95 10.18
N ASN A 136 -12.05 10.82 9.70
CA ASN A 136 -12.52 9.76 10.57
C ASN A 136 -11.39 8.76 10.80
N ALA A 137 -11.11 8.45 12.06
CA ALA A 137 -10.10 7.49 12.44
C ALA A 137 -10.47 6.06 11.99
N ARG A 138 -9.52 5.33 11.40
CA ARG A 138 -9.70 4.01 10.84
C ARG A 138 -8.96 2.95 11.64
N PRO A 139 -9.50 1.72 11.70
CA PRO A 139 -8.85 0.63 12.42
C PRO A 139 -7.60 0.13 11.69
N LEU A 140 -6.67 -0.41 12.47
CA LEU A 140 -5.53 -1.18 12.01
C LEU A 140 -5.61 -2.59 12.60
N ASN A 141 -5.57 -3.61 11.75
CA ASN A 141 -5.46 -4.99 12.18
C ASN A 141 -3.99 -5.44 12.08
N VAL A 142 -3.44 -5.96 13.16
CA VAL A 142 -2.09 -6.53 13.24
C VAL A 142 -2.21 -8.01 13.54
N GLY A 143 -1.92 -8.87 12.57
CA GLY A 143 -2.16 -10.31 12.62
C GLY A 143 -3.65 -10.62 12.56
N GLN A 144 -4.30 -10.41 11.40
CA GLN A 144 -5.73 -10.70 11.30
C GLN A 144 -5.98 -12.20 11.37
N SER A 145 -5.48 -12.97 10.42
CA SER A 145 -5.48 -14.45 10.44
C SER A 145 -4.06 -15.02 10.25
N GLY A 146 -3.12 -14.18 9.81
CA GLY A 146 -1.70 -14.47 9.68
C GLY A 146 -0.87 -13.87 10.82
N THR A 147 0.42 -13.70 10.56
CA THR A 147 1.36 -13.07 11.49
C THR A 147 1.60 -11.61 11.10
N GLY A 148 1.30 -10.69 12.01
CA GLY A 148 1.51 -9.27 11.83
C GLY A 148 2.46 -8.68 12.86
N THR A 149 3.42 -7.87 12.43
CA THR A 149 4.32 -7.14 13.32
C THR A 149 4.31 -5.66 13.01
N LEU A 150 4.06 -4.83 14.00
CA LEU A 150 4.18 -3.37 13.93
C LEU A 150 5.30 -2.91 14.87
N ASN A 151 6.33 -2.28 14.32
CA ASN A 151 7.42 -1.69 15.08
C ASN A 151 7.35 -0.16 14.95
N ILE A 152 7.28 0.55 16.06
CA ILE A 152 7.29 2.02 16.12
C ILE A 152 8.56 2.42 16.84
N LYS A 153 9.51 3.05 16.13
CA LYS A 153 10.84 3.36 16.64
C LYS A 153 11.30 4.74 16.17
N GLN A 154 12.36 5.25 16.79
CA GLN A 154 13.06 6.47 16.36
C GLN A 154 12.12 7.70 16.23
N LYS A 155 11.23 7.90 17.20
CA LYS A 155 10.18 8.93 17.18
C LYS A 155 9.12 8.72 16.06
N GLY A 156 8.96 7.50 15.60
CA GLY A 156 7.87 7.15 14.70
C GLY A 156 6.52 7.39 15.38
N HIS A 157 5.54 7.77 14.58
CA HIS A 157 4.20 8.09 15.06
C HIS A 157 3.14 7.31 14.26
N VAL A 158 2.23 6.65 14.97
CA VAL A 158 1.05 6.02 14.39
C VAL A 158 -0.19 6.64 15.03
N ASP A 159 -1.02 7.25 14.21
CA ASP A 159 -2.22 7.96 14.64
C ASP A 159 -3.45 7.39 13.93
N GLY A 160 -4.46 7.00 14.68
CA GLY A 160 -5.63 6.33 14.11
C GLY A 160 -6.72 6.03 15.11
N GLY A 161 -7.65 5.16 14.69
CA GLY A 161 -8.79 4.76 15.50
C GLY A 161 -8.40 3.72 16.55
N TYR A 162 -8.74 2.49 16.30
CA TYR A 162 -8.44 1.41 17.22
C TYR A 162 -7.57 0.34 16.57
N LEU A 163 -6.69 -0.21 17.38
CA LEU A 163 -5.78 -1.29 17.01
C LEU A 163 -6.41 -2.63 17.41
N ARG A 164 -6.45 -3.57 16.48
CA ARG A 164 -6.80 -4.95 16.72
C ARG A 164 -5.57 -5.83 16.56
N ILE A 165 -5.26 -6.62 17.58
CA ILE A 165 -4.09 -7.49 17.60
C ILE A 165 -4.59 -8.92 17.69
N GLY A 166 -4.20 -9.80 16.76
CA GLY A 166 -4.66 -11.19 16.69
C GLY A 166 -6.18 -11.27 16.53
N SER A 167 -6.76 -10.61 15.51
CA SER A 167 -8.20 -10.33 15.48
C SER A 167 -9.08 -11.50 15.02
N SER A 168 -8.51 -12.55 14.44
CA SER A 168 -9.22 -13.74 13.98
C SER A 168 -8.53 -15.03 14.46
N THR A 169 -9.19 -16.16 14.28
CA THR A 169 -8.62 -17.47 14.62
C THR A 169 -7.29 -17.68 13.88
N GLY A 170 -6.25 -18.07 14.58
CA GLY A 170 -4.90 -18.27 14.04
C GLY A 170 -4.09 -16.98 13.89
N GLY A 171 -4.70 -15.81 14.01
CA GLY A 171 -3.99 -14.55 13.89
C GLY A 171 -3.03 -14.28 15.04
N VAL A 172 -1.78 -13.92 14.71
CA VAL A 172 -0.73 -13.55 15.66
C VAL A 172 -0.30 -12.12 15.39
N GLY A 173 -0.57 -11.21 16.32
CA GLY A 173 -0.17 -9.81 16.22
C GLY A 173 0.87 -9.44 17.27
N THR A 174 1.88 -8.68 16.86
CA THR A 174 2.88 -8.11 17.75
C THR A 174 3.02 -6.62 17.50
N VAL A 175 3.03 -5.82 18.55
CA VAL A 175 3.28 -4.39 18.47
C VAL A 175 4.42 -4.01 19.42
N ASN A 176 5.48 -3.45 18.87
CA ASN A 176 6.65 -3.00 19.59
C ASN A 176 6.76 -1.48 19.51
N VAL A 177 6.84 -0.81 20.63
CA VAL A 177 7.07 0.65 20.73
C VAL A 177 8.38 0.87 21.46
N GLU A 178 9.37 1.42 20.77
CA GLU A 178 10.72 1.60 21.29
C GLU A 178 11.20 3.04 21.07
N GLY A 179 11.78 3.62 22.10
CA GLY A 179 12.42 4.95 22.09
C GLY A 179 11.64 6.02 22.83
N GLU A 180 12.32 7.07 23.19
CA GLU A 180 11.69 8.26 23.74
C GLU A 180 10.78 8.89 22.68
N TYR A 181 9.51 9.11 23.03
CA TYR A 181 8.50 9.77 22.18
C TYR A 181 8.11 9.00 20.90
N SER A 182 8.15 7.66 20.90
CA SER A 182 7.49 6.86 19.86
C SER A 182 6.06 6.52 20.30
N VAL A 183 5.06 6.86 19.47
CA VAL A 183 3.62 6.65 19.76
C VAL A 183 2.89 6.18 18.52
#